data_f84cae4122ab35d612c9712e5e713a60
#
_entry.id   f84cae4122ab35d612c9712e5e713a60
#
_cell.length_a   1.000
_cell.length_b   1.000
_cell.length_c   1.000
_cell.angle_alpha   90.00
_cell.angle_beta   90.00
_cell.angle_gamma   90.00
#
_symmetry.space_group_name_H-M   'P 1'
#
loop_
_entity.id
_entity.type
_entity.pdbx_description
1 polymer ?
#
loop_
_entity_poly.entity_id
_entity_poly.type
_entity_poly.pdbx_seq_one_letter_code
_entity_poly.pdbx_strand_id
1 'polypeptide(L)'
;MKLIRKALRDLSLAQGVTGDEGSAALVAEKFLRPLVDETHMDALGNLYGIRRSKDPQAKTVLLDAHMDEVGMMVTGQEDGLLKFNTCVGGVDHRLLPNLAVKVLTDPVIEGVITCPLSLGQTKEEQGKPFELEDLMIDCGLSEEDAKKIPVGTRVCYGTEPWFVGNRFFGKSTDDRACFVALLYI
;
A
#
# COMPACT_ATOMS: atom_id res chain seq x y z
N MET A 1 -0.63 24.90 1.75
CA MET A 1 0.45 24.01 2.26
C MET A 1 0.01 23.03 3.36
N LYS A 2 -0.71 23.43 4.41
CA LYS A 2 -1.14 22.48 5.48
C LYS A 2 -2.02 21.33 4.95
N LEU A 3 -2.97 21.61 4.05
CA LEU A 3 -3.87 20.62 3.50
C LEU A 3 -3.13 19.58 2.63
N ILE A 4 -2.22 20.01 1.74
CA ILE A 4 -1.38 19.12 0.91
C ILE A 4 -0.60 18.14 1.79
N ARG A 5 0.09 18.66 2.81
CA ARG A 5 0.89 17.82 3.71
C ARG A 5 0.02 16.82 4.46
N LYS A 6 -1.18 17.24 4.88
CA LYS A 6 -2.14 16.36 5.54
C LYS A 6 -2.64 15.28 4.57
N ALA A 7 -3.04 15.65 3.36
CA ALA A 7 -3.53 14.71 2.36
C ALA A 7 -2.45 13.69 1.97
N LEU A 8 -1.22 14.13 1.67
CA LEU A 8 -0.10 13.24 1.38
C LEU A 8 0.16 12.25 2.52
N ARG A 9 0.17 12.75 3.76
CA ARG A 9 0.38 11.89 4.92
C ARG A 9 -0.75 10.88 5.10
N ASP A 10 -2.00 11.33 5.14
CA ASP A 10 -3.15 10.47 5.41
C ASP A 10 -3.33 9.42 4.31
N LEU A 11 -3.11 9.80 3.04
CA LEU A 11 -3.16 8.86 1.92
C LEU A 11 -1.99 7.88 1.95
N SER A 12 -0.78 8.31 2.30
CA SER A 12 0.35 7.38 2.43
C SER A 12 0.17 6.38 3.57
N LEU A 13 -0.53 6.75 4.66
CA LEU A 13 -0.87 5.86 5.77
C LEU A 13 -1.99 4.88 5.41
N ALA A 14 -2.90 5.29 4.52
CA ALA A 14 -4.03 4.46 4.13
C ALA A 14 -3.55 3.16 3.46
N GLN A 15 -4.16 2.06 3.85
CA GLN A 15 -3.95 0.76 3.25
C GLN A 15 -4.74 0.66 1.96
N GLY A 16 -4.17 0.03 0.93
CA GLY A 16 -4.83 -0.06 -0.36
C GLY A 16 -3.97 -0.83 -1.36
N VAL A 17 -3.67 -2.09 -1.04
CA VAL A 17 -3.01 -3.00 -1.96
C VAL A 17 -3.97 -3.29 -3.11
N THR A 18 -3.44 -3.45 -4.33
CA THR A 18 -4.22 -3.74 -5.53
C THR A 18 -5.31 -4.79 -5.29
N GLY A 19 -6.57 -4.41 -5.56
CA GLY A 19 -7.77 -5.22 -5.33
C GLY A 19 -8.33 -5.14 -3.89
N ASP A 20 -7.79 -4.24 -3.03
CA ASP A 20 -8.28 -3.96 -1.68
C ASP A 20 -8.04 -2.47 -1.33
N GLU A 21 -8.48 -1.57 -2.21
CA GLU A 21 -8.25 -0.12 -2.12
C GLU A 21 -9.28 0.62 -1.24
N GLY A 22 -10.24 -0.08 -0.66
CA GLY A 22 -11.37 0.52 0.04
C GLY A 22 -10.97 1.53 1.12
N SER A 23 -9.94 1.24 1.92
CA SER A 23 -9.43 2.16 2.94
C SER A 23 -8.81 3.42 2.33
N ALA A 24 -8.07 3.29 1.23
CA ALA A 24 -7.48 4.42 0.52
C ALA A 24 -8.56 5.30 -0.11
N ALA A 25 -9.58 4.68 -0.72
CA ALA A 25 -10.72 5.36 -1.32
C ALA A 25 -11.51 6.19 -0.29
N LEU A 26 -11.76 5.65 0.90
CA LEU A 26 -12.43 6.37 1.99
C LEU A 26 -11.63 7.59 2.47
N VAL A 27 -10.30 7.49 2.50
CA VAL A 27 -9.43 8.63 2.83
C VAL A 27 -9.44 9.65 1.71
N ALA A 28 -9.34 9.22 0.45
CA ALA A 28 -9.40 10.08 -0.72
C ALA A 28 -10.73 10.86 -0.78
N GLU A 29 -11.86 10.19 -0.54
CA GLU A 29 -13.17 10.81 -0.54
C GLU A 29 -13.29 11.97 0.46
N LYS A 30 -12.70 11.83 1.66
CA LYS A 30 -12.72 12.91 2.68
C LYS A 30 -12.10 14.21 2.17
N PHE A 31 -11.08 14.12 1.31
CA PHE A 31 -10.44 15.29 0.71
C PHE A 31 -11.16 15.77 -0.55
N LEU A 32 -11.74 14.88 -1.33
CA LEU A 32 -12.40 15.18 -2.59
C LEU A 32 -13.80 15.80 -2.38
N ARG A 33 -14.60 15.22 -1.49
CA ARG A 33 -16.00 15.61 -1.24
C ARG A 33 -16.23 17.12 -1.03
N PRO A 34 -15.40 17.86 -0.29
CA PRO A 34 -15.60 19.31 -0.11
C PRO A 34 -15.34 20.16 -1.36
N LEU A 35 -14.74 19.59 -2.41
CA LEU A 35 -14.27 20.31 -3.61
C LEU A 35 -15.15 20.09 -4.83
N VAL A 36 -16.12 19.17 -4.74
CA VAL A 36 -16.96 18.72 -5.85
C VAL A 36 -18.46 18.80 -5.48
N ASP A 37 -19.33 18.77 -6.49
CA ASP A 37 -20.78 18.80 -6.28
C ASP A 37 -21.33 17.43 -5.88
N GLU A 38 -20.65 16.35 -6.32
CA GLU A 38 -21.10 14.97 -6.11
C GLU A 38 -19.90 14.03 -6.01
N THR A 39 -19.98 13.02 -5.12
CA THR A 39 -19.06 11.89 -5.09
C THR A 39 -19.84 10.59 -5.17
N HIS A 40 -19.33 9.61 -5.89
CA HIS A 40 -19.83 8.24 -5.86
C HIS A 40 -18.69 7.24 -6.09
N MET A 41 -18.91 6.02 -5.68
CA MET A 41 -18.02 4.90 -5.93
C MET A 41 -18.74 3.86 -6.77
N ASP A 42 -18.09 3.35 -7.81
CA ASP A 42 -18.67 2.30 -8.64
C ASP A 42 -18.42 0.89 -8.07
N ALA A 43 -18.93 -0.12 -8.75
CA ALA A 43 -18.79 -1.52 -8.34
C ALA A 43 -17.33 -2.05 -8.41
N LEU A 44 -16.44 -1.36 -9.11
CA LEU A 44 -15.02 -1.71 -9.20
C LEU A 44 -14.17 -0.98 -8.13
N GLY A 45 -14.80 -0.08 -7.34
CA GLY A 45 -14.10 0.70 -6.33
C GLY A 45 -13.53 2.03 -6.85
N ASN A 46 -13.81 2.42 -8.09
CA ASN A 46 -13.40 3.73 -8.60
C ASN A 46 -14.17 4.83 -7.88
N LEU A 47 -13.44 5.80 -7.33
CA LEU A 47 -14.01 6.98 -6.68
C LEU A 47 -14.13 8.12 -7.69
N TYR A 48 -15.34 8.58 -7.92
CA TYR A 48 -15.63 9.72 -8.78
C TYR A 48 -15.95 10.97 -7.97
N GLY A 49 -15.41 12.11 -8.41
CA GLY A 49 -15.79 13.43 -7.96
C GLY A 49 -16.25 14.26 -9.16
N ILE A 50 -17.47 14.78 -9.14
CA ILE A 50 -18.05 15.54 -10.23
C ILE A 50 -18.16 17.01 -9.82
N ARG A 51 -17.52 17.90 -10.57
CA ARG A 51 -17.66 19.34 -10.45
C ARG A 51 -18.30 19.89 -11.71
N ARG A 52 -19.48 20.49 -11.57
CA ARG A 52 -20.28 20.96 -12.69
C ARG A 52 -19.93 22.38 -13.09
N SER A 53 -19.78 22.63 -14.39
CA SER A 53 -19.66 23.98 -14.92
C SER A 53 -21.02 24.71 -14.89
N LYS A 54 -20.97 26.04 -14.73
CA LYS A 54 -22.13 26.90 -14.94
C LYS A 54 -22.42 27.16 -16.41
N ASP A 55 -21.46 26.94 -17.30
CA ASP A 55 -21.61 27.06 -18.74
C ASP A 55 -22.17 25.74 -19.31
N PRO A 56 -23.40 25.76 -19.91
CA PRO A 56 -24.01 24.58 -20.52
C PRO A 56 -23.25 24.06 -21.75
N GLN A 57 -22.35 24.86 -22.34
CA GLN A 57 -21.51 24.48 -23.46
C GLN A 57 -20.12 24.01 -23.06
N ALA A 58 -19.83 23.97 -21.76
CA ALA A 58 -18.54 23.50 -21.25
C ALA A 58 -18.29 22.04 -21.65
N LYS A 59 -17.08 21.78 -22.09
CA LYS A 59 -16.61 20.40 -22.33
C LYS A 59 -16.34 19.68 -21.01
N THR A 60 -16.61 18.40 -21.00
CA THR A 60 -16.21 17.54 -19.88
C THR A 60 -14.72 17.23 -20.00
N VAL A 61 -14.00 17.40 -18.90
CA VAL A 61 -12.60 17.01 -18.74
C VAL A 61 -12.57 15.91 -17.69
N LEU A 62 -11.96 14.79 -18.01
CA LEU A 62 -11.66 13.70 -17.08
C LEU A 62 -10.22 13.85 -16.60
N LEU A 63 -10.03 13.82 -15.30
CA LEU A 63 -8.73 13.76 -14.64
C LEU A 63 -8.72 12.50 -13.79
N ASP A 64 -7.67 11.70 -13.88
CA ASP A 64 -7.58 10.47 -13.10
C ASP A 64 -6.21 10.29 -12.48
N ALA A 65 -6.18 9.53 -11.38
CA ALA A 65 -5.00 9.06 -10.69
C ALA A 65 -5.36 7.75 -9.98
N HIS A 66 -4.52 6.72 -10.09
CA HIS A 66 -4.79 5.49 -9.37
C HIS A 66 -4.45 5.62 -7.87
N MET A 67 -5.10 4.79 -7.03
CA MET A 67 -4.95 4.88 -5.59
C MET A 67 -4.40 3.61 -4.94
N ASP A 68 -4.26 2.54 -5.71
CA ASP A 68 -3.66 1.31 -5.18
C ASP A 68 -2.16 1.48 -4.91
N GLU A 69 -1.63 0.54 -4.20
CA GLU A 69 -0.20 0.43 -3.92
C GLU A 69 0.29 -0.98 -4.21
N VAL A 70 1.56 -1.09 -4.56
CA VAL A 70 2.23 -2.39 -4.63
C VAL A 70 2.21 -3.04 -3.25
N GLY A 71 2.03 -4.36 -3.23
CA GLY A 71 1.96 -5.10 -1.99
C GLY A 71 2.13 -6.59 -2.22
N MET A 72 1.86 -7.33 -1.17
CA MET A 72 2.05 -8.77 -1.10
C MET A 72 0.77 -9.45 -0.64
N MET A 73 0.76 -10.76 -0.76
CA MET A 73 -0.35 -11.61 -0.33
C MET A 73 0.21 -12.85 0.36
N VAL A 74 -0.37 -13.19 1.50
CA VAL A 74 -0.05 -14.43 2.21
C VAL A 74 -0.41 -15.63 1.33
N THR A 75 0.53 -16.55 1.14
CA THR A 75 0.37 -17.78 0.36
C THR A 75 0.41 -19.04 1.20
N GLY A 76 0.85 -18.94 2.45
CA GLY A 76 0.94 -20.05 3.38
C GLY A 76 1.62 -19.68 4.68
N GLN A 77 1.88 -20.65 5.53
CA GLN A 77 2.56 -20.50 6.81
C GLN A 77 3.52 -21.66 7.05
N GLU A 78 4.61 -21.41 7.75
CA GLU A 78 5.59 -22.39 8.16
C GLU A 78 6.30 -21.91 9.43
N ASP A 79 6.36 -22.75 10.47
CA ASP A 79 7.07 -22.47 11.74
C ASP A 79 6.72 -21.12 12.40
N GLY A 80 5.46 -20.68 12.30
CA GLY A 80 5.00 -19.40 12.84
C GLY A 80 5.23 -18.21 11.93
N LEU A 81 5.92 -18.39 10.81
CA LEU A 81 6.18 -17.38 9.79
C LEU A 81 5.14 -17.45 8.66
N LEU A 82 4.92 -16.32 7.98
CA LEU A 82 4.01 -16.27 6.84
C LEU A 82 4.80 -16.31 5.52
N LYS A 83 4.43 -17.23 4.65
CA LYS A 83 4.85 -17.24 3.23
C LYS A 83 4.03 -16.20 2.47
N PHE A 84 4.66 -15.55 1.50
CA PHE A 84 3.98 -14.54 0.72
C PHE A 84 4.44 -14.54 -0.74
N ASN A 85 3.65 -13.89 -1.59
CA ASN A 85 4.03 -13.53 -2.95
C ASN A 85 3.64 -12.07 -3.22
N THR A 86 4.20 -11.46 -4.26
CA THR A 86 3.82 -10.12 -4.69
C THR A 86 2.44 -10.16 -5.37
N CYS A 87 1.58 -9.18 -5.09
CA CYS A 87 0.23 -9.12 -5.66
C CYS A 87 0.23 -8.67 -7.12
N VAL A 88 1.13 -7.74 -7.44
CA VAL A 88 1.30 -7.14 -8.76
C VAL A 88 2.78 -6.98 -9.04
N GLY A 89 3.15 -6.81 -10.30
CA GLY A 89 4.52 -6.52 -10.70
C GLY A 89 5.06 -5.23 -10.09
N GLY A 90 6.39 -5.04 -10.21
CA GLY A 90 7.06 -3.81 -9.75
C GLY A 90 7.66 -3.89 -8.34
N VAL A 91 7.49 -4.99 -7.63
CA VAL A 91 8.19 -5.22 -6.36
C VAL A 91 9.52 -5.91 -6.63
N ASP A 92 10.61 -5.23 -6.32
CA ASP A 92 11.95 -5.83 -6.37
C ASP A 92 12.21 -6.55 -5.04
N HIS A 93 12.22 -7.89 -5.07
CA HIS A 93 12.38 -8.73 -3.88
C HIS A 93 13.72 -8.50 -3.15
N ARG A 94 14.74 -7.97 -3.84
CA ARG A 94 16.04 -7.63 -3.23
C ARG A 94 15.95 -6.49 -2.22
N LEU A 95 14.90 -5.68 -2.30
CA LEU A 95 14.64 -4.55 -1.41
C LEU A 95 13.73 -4.90 -0.23
N LEU A 96 13.17 -6.11 -0.21
CA LEU A 96 12.21 -6.54 0.82
C LEU A 96 12.83 -6.92 2.17
N PRO A 97 14.03 -7.53 2.27
CA PRO A 97 14.57 -7.95 3.55
C PRO A 97 14.63 -6.82 4.58
N ASN A 98 14.19 -7.11 5.80
CA ASN A 98 14.10 -6.19 6.94
C ASN A 98 13.09 -5.04 6.81
N LEU A 99 12.22 -5.06 5.80
CA LEU A 99 11.14 -4.09 5.73
C LEU A 99 10.03 -4.41 6.72
N ALA A 100 9.55 -3.37 7.43
CA ALA A 100 8.33 -3.45 8.20
C ALA A 100 7.13 -3.56 7.26
N VAL A 101 6.18 -4.42 7.62
CA VAL A 101 4.96 -4.66 6.86
C VAL A 101 3.74 -4.68 7.78
N LYS A 102 2.56 -4.53 7.19
CA LYS A 102 1.26 -4.68 7.84
C LYS A 102 0.48 -5.77 7.13
N VAL A 103 0.17 -6.84 7.86
CA VAL A 103 -0.72 -7.91 7.41
C VAL A 103 -2.14 -7.45 7.67
N LEU A 104 -2.95 -7.32 6.62
CA LEU A 104 -4.26 -6.68 6.65
C LEU A 104 -5.35 -7.64 7.17
N THR A 105 -5.20 -8.06 8.41
CA THR A 105 -6.20 -8.78 9.19
C THR A 105 -7.06 -7.78 9.99
N ASP A 106 -8.07 -8.26 10.69
CA ASP A 106 -8.82 -7.48 11.67
C ASP A 106 -8.67 -8.12 13.07
N PRO A 107 -7.90 -7.49 13.97
CA PRO A 107 -7.08 -6.27 13.81
C PRO A 107 -5.87 -6.48 12.90
N VAL A 108 -5.32 -5.39 12.35
CA VAL A 108 -4.07 -5.41 11.56
C VAL A 108 -2.90 -5.88 12.42
N ILE A 109 -2.06 -6.76 11.85
CA ILE A 109 -0.88 -7.29 12.51
C ILE A 109 0.38 -6.69 11.86
N GLU A 110 1.29 -6.18 12.67
CA GLU A 110 2.59 -5.69 12.20
C GLU A 110 3.57 -6.85 12.11
N GLY A 111 4.50 -6.78 11.16
CA GLY A 111 5.52 -7.77 10.94
C GLY A 111 6.75 -7.20 10.25
N VAL A 112 7.74 -8.03 10.07
CA VAL A 112 8.98 -7.72 9.35
C VAL A 112 9.29 -8.84 8.36
N ILE A 113 9.78 -8.48 7.17
CA ILE A 113 10.23 -9.47 6.19
C ILE A 113 11.60 -9.98 6.63
N THR A 114 11.69 -11.27 6.90
CA THR A 114 12.92 -11.96 7.26
C THR A 114 13.58 -12.57 6.02
N CYS A 115 14.88 -12.80 6.13
CA CYS A 115 15.66 -13.54 5.14
C CYS A 115 16.57 -14.55 5.86
N PRO A 116 17.06 -15.58 5.16
CA PRO A 116 18.00 -16.54 5.72
C PRO A 116 19.25 -15.84 6.30
N LEU A 117 19.69 -16.29 7.47
CA LEU A 117 20.89 -15.74 8.10
C LEU A 117 22.16 -16.13 7.32
N SER A 118 23.00 -15.16 7.05
CA SER A 118 24.29 -15.37 6.37
C SER A 118 25.27 -16.27 7.15
N LEU A 119 25.07 -16.40 8.46
CA LEU A 119 25.92 -17.22 9.36
C LEU A 119 25.91 -18.73 9.06
N GLY A 120 24.87 -19.23 8.35
CA GLY A 120 24.78 -20.62 7.93
C GLY A 120 25.09 -20.86 6.46
N GLN A 121 25.35 -19.78 5.71
CA GLN A 121 25.56 -19.84 4.26
C GLN A 121 27.03 -20.02 3.90
N THR A 122 27.29 -20.75 2.82
CA THR A 122 28.62 -20.84 2.19
C THR A 122 28.97 -19.48 1.56
N LYS A 123 30.28 -19.28 1.28
CA LYS A 123 30.73 -18.04 0.59
C LYS A 123 30.11 -17.85 -0.77
N GLU A 124 29.74 -18.92 -1.46
CA GLU A 124 29.06 -18.86 -2.76
C GLU A 124 27.60 -18.46 -2.63
N GLU A 125 26.92 -18.90 -1.59
CA GLU A 125 25.54 -18.51 -1.29
C GLU A 125 25.42 -17.06 -0.83
N GLN A 126 26.38 -16.58 -0.02
CA GLN A 126 26.43 -15.17 0.42
C GLN A 126 26.58 -14.15 -0.73
N GLY A 127 27.07 -14.61 -1.89
CA GLY A 127 27.20 -13.76 -3.10
C GLY A 127 25.95 -13.72 -3.99
N LYS A 128 24.92 -14.51 -3.68
CA LYS A 128 23.69 -14.55 -4.48
C LYS A 128 22.60 -13.67 -3.85
N PRO A 129 21.78 -12.99 -4.65
CA PRO A 129 20.59 -12.35 -4.13
C PRO A 129 19.62 -13.42 -3.59
N PHE A 130 18.83 -13.08 -2.57
CA PHE A 130 17.74 -13.93 -2.12
C PHE A 130 16.69 -14.07 -3.22
N GLU A 131 16.14 -15.26 -3.37
CA GLU A 131 14.93 -15.46 -4.16
C GLU A 131 13.70 -15.10 -3.30
N LEU A 132 12.57 -14.83 -3.94
CA LEU A 132 11.36 -14.42 -3.22
C LEU A 132 10.89 -15.52 -2.24
N GLU A 133 11.08 -16.76 -2.62
CA GLU A 133 10.72 -17.96 -1.85
C GLU A 133 11.54 -18.13 -0.57
N ASP A 134 12.71 -17.50 -0.50
CA ASP A 134 13.57 -17.49 0.69
C ASP A 134 13.07 -16.49 1.76
N LEU A 135 12.18 -15.59 1.37
CA LEU A 135 11.70 -14.52 2.25
C LEU A 135 10.39 -14.94 2.94
N MET A 136 10.29 -14.60 4.22
CA MET A 136 9.11 -14.86 5.02
C MET A 136 8.74 -13.60 5.82
N ILE A 137 7.51 -13.52 6.31
CA ILE A 137 7.09 -12.45 7.22
C ILE A 137 7.05 -13.00 8.64
N ASP A 138 7.79 -12.38 9.54
CA ASP A 138 7.74 -12.63 10.97
C ASP A 138 6.84 -11.59 11.63
N CYS A 139 5.76 -12.06 12.24
CA CYS A 139 4.82 -11.25 13.03
C CYS A 139 4.93 -11.57 14.53
N GLY A 140 5.93 -12.33 14.97
CA GLY A 140 6.06 -12.78 16.35
C GLY A 140 4.96 -13.73 16.82
N LEU A 141 4.31 -14.43 15.90
CA LEU A 141 3.21 -15.33 16.18
C LEU A 141 3.68 -16.75 16.54
N SER A 142 2.89 -17.45 17.34
CA SER A 142 3.00 -18.90 17.46
C SER A 142 2.61 -19.57 16.13
N GLU A 143 3.05 -20.81 15.93
CA GLU A 143 2.65 -21.61 14.75
C GLU A 143 1.11 -21.76 14.67
N GLU A 144 0.46 -21.92 15.83
CA GLU A 144 -1.01 -22.03 15.91
C GLU A 144 -1.71 -20.73 15.49
N ASP A 145 -1.17 -19.56 15.92
CA ASP A 145 -1.76 -18.26 15.57
C ASP A 145 -1.48 -17.88 14.12
N ALA A 146 -0.29 -18.17 13.60
CA ALA A 146 0.02 -17.95 12.20
C ALA A 146 -0.93 -18.75 11.26
N LYS A 147 -1.31 -19.97 11.63
CA LYS A 147 -2.28 -20.80 10.89
C LYS A 147 -3.70 -20.20 10.83
N LYS A 148 -4.02 -19.25 11.70
CA LYS A 148 -5.32 -18.54 11.68
C LYS A 148 -5.37 -17.44 10.62
N ILE A 149 -4.22 -17.01 10.08
CA ILE A 149 -4.17 -15.99 9.03
C ILE A 149 -4.52 -16.64 7.69
N PRO A 150 -5.60 -16.21 7.02
CA PRO A 150 -6.03 -16.83 5.78
C PRO A 150 -5.01 -16.62 4.64
N VAL A 151 -4.83 -17.63 3.80
CA VAL A 151 -4.21 -17.44 2.48
C VAL A 151 -5.04 -16.43 1.69
N GLY A 152 -4.38 -15.52 0.99
CA GLY A 152 -5.02 -14.41 0.29
C GLY A 152 -5.08 -13.10 1.10
N THR A 153 -4.71 -13.12 2.41
CA THR A 153 -4.61 -11.90 3.21
C THR A 153 -3.58 -10.95 2.58
N ARG A 154 -3.98 -9.70 2.36
CA ARG A 154 -3.12 -8.66 1.78
C ARG A 154 -2.09 -8.19 2.79
N VAL A 155 -0.94 -7.78 2.28
CA VAL A 155 0.17 -7.24 3.08
C VAL A 155 0.69 -5.99 2.39
N CYS A 156 0.76 -4.87 3.11
CA CYS A 156 1.33 -3.63 2.61
C CYS A 156 2.59 -3.23 3.38
N TYR A 157 3.35 -2.29 2.83
CA TYR A 157 4.51 -1.71 3.53
C TYR A 157 4.07 -1.01 4.81
N GLY A 158 4.82 -1.22 5.91
CA GLY A 158 4.61 -0.61 7.22
C GLY A 158 5.26 0.76 7.39
N THR A 159 5.84 1.33 6.34
CA THR A 159 6.60 2.58 6.41
C THR A 159 5.72 3.77 6.82
N GLU A 160 6.13 4.47 7.89
CA GLU A 160 5.50 5.72 8.31
C GLU A 160 5.98 6.88 7.42
N PRO A 161 5.10 7.77 6.97
CA PRO A 161 5.49 8.92 6.16
C PRO A 161 6.08 10.06 6.99
N TRP A 162 7.07 10.77 6.44
CA TRP A 162 7.66 11.94 7.07
C TRP A 162 7.98 13.07 6.08
N PHE A 163 8.34 14.23 6.61
CA PHE A 163 8.73 15.38 5.82
C PHE A 163 10.10 15.91 6.26
N VAL A 164 10.92 16.26 5.27
CA VAL A 164 12.15 17.02 5.48
C VAL A 164 12.04 18.33 4.69
N GLY A 165 11.81 19.42 5.39
CA GLY A 165 11.49 20.71 4.75
C GLY A 165 10.22 20.58 3.88
N ASN A 166 10.36 20.76 2.58
CA ASN A 166 9.28 20.64 1.60
C ASN A 166 9.28 19.30 0.84
N ARG A 167 10.12 18.37 1.22
CA ARG A 167 10.15 17.03 0.61
C ARG A 167 9.32 16.07 1.46
N PHE A 168 8.53 15.26 0.78
CA PHE A 168 7.73 14.18 1.36
C PHE A 168 8.42 12.83 1.11
N PHE A 169 8.38 11.97 2.11
CA PHE A 169 8.82 10.58 2.07
C PHE A 169 7.68 9.72 2.60
N GLY A 170 7.31 8.70 1.87
CA GLY A 170 6.23 7.79 2.25
C GLY A 170 6.01 6.75 1.18
N LYS A 171 5.22 5.73 1.50
CA LYS A 171 4.77 4.74 0.54
C LYS A 171 3.65 5.29 -0.34
N SER A 172 3.34 4.61 -1.44
CA SER A 172 2.18 4.88 -2.32
C SER A 172 2.17 6.29 -2.92
N THR A 173 3.34 6.92 -3.10
CA THR A 173 3.43 8.23 -3.76
C THR A 173 3.04 8.14 -5.23
N ASP A 174 3.30 7.03 -5.84
CA ASP A 174 2.79 6.59 -7.13
C ASP A 174 1.48 5.81 -6.89
N ASP A 175 0.29 6.31 -7.19
CA ASP A 175 0.05 7.62 -7.82
C ASP A 175 -0.79 8.54 -6.91
N ARG A 176 -0.82 8.27 -5.58
CA ARG A 176 -1.59 9.08 -4.60
C ARG A 176 -1.12 10.53 -4.53
N ALA A 177 0.14 10.81 -4.93
CA ALA A 177 0.62 12.17 -5.04
C ALA A 177 -0.07 12.94 -6.16
N CYS A 178 -0.35 12.30 -7.30
CA CYS A 178 -1.13 12.90 -8.38
C CYS A 178 -2.58 13.13 -7.94
N PHE A 179 -3.20 12.19 -7.22
CA PHE A 179 -4.52 12.46 -6.63
C PHE A 179 -4.50 13.75 -5.78
N VAL A 180 -3.48 13.94 -4.92
CA VAL A 180 -3.36 15.19 -4.15
C VAL A 180 -3.20 16.41 -5.05
N ALA A 181 -2.51 16.28 -6.20
CA ALA A 181 -2.41 17.37 -7.17
C ALA A 181 -3.78 17.69 -7.79
N LEU A 182 -4.61 16.68 -8.11
CA LEU A 182 -5.96 16.87 -8.64
C LEU A 182 -6.86 17.67 -7.69
N LEU A 183 -6.67 17.60 -6.37
CA LEU A 183 -7.44 18.40 -5.42
C LEU A 183 -7.23 19.91 -5.54
N TYR A 184 -6.28 20.36 -6.37
CA TYR A 184 -5.92 21.78 -6.55
C TYR A 184 -6.23 22.31 -7.95
N ILE A 185 -6.85 21.51 -8.79
CA ILE A 185 -7.33 21.89 -10.11
C ILE A 185 -8.82 22.26 -10.04
#